data_634167655239d16c0b4b00db43444d47
#
_entry.id   634167655239d16c0b4b00db43444d47
#
_cell.length_a   1.000
_cell.length_b   1.000
_cell.length_c   1.000
_cell.angle_alpha   90.00
_cell.angle_beta   90.00
_cell.angle_gamma   90.00
#
_symmetry.space_group_name_H-M   'P 1'
#
loop_
_entity.id
_entity.type
_entity.pdbx_description
1 polymer ?
#
loop_
_entity_poly.entity_id
_entity_poly.type
_entity_poly.pdbx_seq_one_letter_code
_entity_poly.pdbx_strand_id
1 'polypeptide(L)'
;MLSRIAESLFWIGRYVERADGTARLLDVHLQLLLEDPWVEEDPACRSLLKVLGSNTEFEGKLDRQALMNALTVDRNDPSSIASSLGAARENARRVREIVSTELWECLNTTRSRMPRKVALDRAHDFFGWVRERTALAIGIVESSTSRDEAWTFFTLGRSLERIDMTARLLATSELTEASGPSWTTILRSCGAYEAYLRTYRGVPSATNAAEFLLLDRIFPRSVIFAINRAENCLNDLAPSTSRVGVTDDGLRVLGQLRTNLEYRSAPAILANLTNEMVALQAGVNEVSESIRTRYFPANVLPTWVGEMS
;
A
#
# COMPACT_ATOMS: atom_id res chain seq x y z
N MET A 1 -5.11 -3.60 -23.95
CA MET A 1 -4.24 -4.67 -23.34
C MET A 1 -5.05 -5.90 -22.99
N LEU A 2 -4.43 -7.12 -22.96
CA LEU A 2 -5.12 -8.34 -22.49
C LEU A 2 -5.35 -8.27 -20.97
N SER A 3 -6.55 -8.67 -20.50
CA SER A 3 -6.95 -8.60 -19.08
C SER A 3 -5.93 -9.21 -18.12
N ARG A 4 -5.39 -10.39 -18.41
CA ARG A 4 -4.38 -11.06 -17.59
C ARG A 4 -3.08 -10.27 -17.43
N ILE A 5 -2.71 -9.48 -18.48
CA ILE A 5 -1.49 -8.64 -18.46
C ILE A 5 -1.75 -7.43 -17.60
N ALA A 6 -2.88 -6.75 -17.81
CA ALA A 6 -3.31 -5.62 -17.02
C ALA A 6 -3.40 -5.98 -15.53
N GLU A 7 -4.03 -7.10 -15.20
CA GLU A 7 -4.13 -7.62 -13.84
C GLU A 7 -2.76 -7.86 -13.22
N SER A 8 -1.86 -8.54 -13.94
CA SER A 8 -0.51 -8.83 -13.42
C SER A 8 0.28 -7.56 -13.14
N LEU A 9 0.23 -6.56 -14.01
CA LEU A 9 0.91 -5.28 -13.82
C LEU A 9 0.34 -4.48 -12.64
N PHE A 10 -0.98 -4.44 -12.51
CA PHE A 10 -1.67 -3.85 -11.36
C PHE A 10 -1.21 -4.48 -10.04
N TRP A 11 -1.17 -5.81 -9.98
CA TRP A 11 -0.74 -6.53 -8.78
C TRP A 11 0.76 -6.38 -8.49
N ILE A 12 1.63 -6.29 -9.52
CA ILE A 12 3.05 -5.96 -9.30
C ILE A 12 3.16 -4.61 -8.57
N GLY A 13 2.43 -3.60 -9.01
CA GLY A 13 2.40 -2.28 -8.37
C GLY A 13 1.95 -2.36 -6.91
N ARG A 14 0.85 -3.08 -6.63
CA ARG A 14 0.36 -3.30 -5.26
C ARG A 14 1.38 -3.99 -4.38
N TYR A 15 1.92 -5.11 -4.82
CA TYR A 15 2.83 -5.92 -4.00
C TYR A 15 4.18 -5.25 -3.73
N VAL A 16 4.72 -4.50 -4.68
CA VAL A 16 5.95 -3.71 -4.47
C VAL A 16 5.71 -2.62 -3.41
N GLU A 17 4.60 -1.90 -3.48
CA GLU A 17 4.26 -0.86 -2.50
C GLU A 17 3.94 -1.46 -1.13
N ARG A 18 3.24 -2.61 -1.08
CA ARG A 18 2.96 -3.34 0.18
C ARG A 18 4.25 -3.75 0.88
N ALA A 19 5.20 -4.34 0.17
CA ALA A 19 6.49 -4.73 0.74
C ALA A 19 7.26 -3.53 1.32
N ASP A 20 7.28 -2.39 0.61
CA ASP A 20 7.89 -1.14 1.10
C ASP A 20 7.18 -0.61 2.36
N GLY A 21 5.85 -0.54 2.34
CA GLY A 21 5.04 -0.07 3.47
C GLY A 21 5.19 -0.94 4.70
N THR A 22 5.12 -2.27 4.55
CA THR A 22 5.31 -3.23 5.64
C THR A 22 6.71 -3.11 6.24
N ALA A 23 7.76 -3.00 5.41
CA ALA A 23 9.13 -2.83 5.89
C ALA A 23 9.30 -1.54 6.71
N ARG A 24 8.75 -0.42 6.24
CA ARG A 24 8.80 0.87 6.95
C ARG A 24 8.09 0.82 8.29
N LEU A 25 6.92 0.22 8.31
CA LEU A 25 6.08 0.15 9.49
C LEU A 25 6.71 -0.74 10.55
N LEU A 26 7.24 -1.91 10.17
CA LEU A 26 7.94 -2.80 11.07
C LEU A 26 9.21 -2.17 11.64
N ASP A 27 10.03 -1.52 10.81
CA ASP A 27 11.28 -0.87 11.21
C ASP A 27 11.03 0.14 12.34
N VAL A 28 10.07 1.03 12.16
CA VAL A 28 9.76 2.07 13.14
C VAL A 28 9.10 1.51 14.40
N HIS A 29 8.19 0.53 14.27
CA HIS A 29 7.53 -0.08 15.44
C HIS A 29 8.48 -0.91 16.29
N LEU A 30 9.38 -1.67 15.67
CA LEU A 30 10.40 -2.42 16.42
C LEU A 30 11.35 -1.48 17.16
N GLN A 31 11.72 -0.36 16.55
CA GLN A 31 12.52 0.65 17.21
C GLN A 31 11.78 1.26 18.42
N LEU A 32 10.49 1.59 18.26
CA LEU A 32 9.66 2.08 19.36
C LEU A 32 9.63 1.09 20.54
N LEU A 33 9.41 -0.20 20.26
CA LEU A 33 9.40 -1.26 21.29
C LEU A 33 10.76 -1.46 21.98
N LEU A 34 11.86 -1.02 21.37
CA LEU A 34 13.18 -1.06 21.98
C LEU A 34 13.47 0.17 22.83
N GLU A 35 12.94 1.33 22.45
CA GLU A 35 13.21 2.63 23.09
C GLU A 35 12.27 2.93 24.26
N ASP A 36 11.04 2.39 24.23
CA ASP A 36 10.04 2.65 25.29
C ASP A 36 9.72 1.39 26.10
N PRO A 37 10.30 1.26 27.32
CA PRO A 37 10.08 0.11 28.19
C PRO A 37 8.66 0.05 28.80
N TRP A 38 7.84 1.09 28.65
CA TRP A 38 6.46 1.14 29.13
C TRP A 38 5.46 0.56 28.13
N VAL A 39 5.87 0.35 26.88
CA VAL A 39 5.02 -0.27 25.87
C VAL A 39 4.97 -1.79 26.10
N GLU A 40 3.79 -2.31 26.37
CA GLU A 40 3.58 -3.75 26.48
C GLU A 40 3.74 -4.42 25.11
N GLU A 41 4.67 -5.36 25.00
CA GLU A 41 5.09 -5.99 23.74
C GLU A 41 3.96 -6.75 23.05
N ASP A 42 3.20 -7.60 23.78
CA ASP A 42 2.15 -8.42 23.18
C ASP A 42 1.00 -7.59 22.58
N PRO A 43 0.39 -6.62 23.29
CA PRO A 43 -0.66 -5.78 22.70
C PRO A 43 -0.16 -4.96 21.51
N ALA A 44 1.07 -4.42 21.57
CA ALA A 44 1.65 -3.65 20.47
C ALA A 44 1.88 -4.52 19.23
N CYS A 45 2.41 -5.74 19.40
CA CYS A 45 2.59 -6.69 18.31
C CYS A 45 1.25 -7.12 17.69
N ARG A 46 0.21 -7.38 18.49
CA ARG A 46 -1.13 -7.72 18.00
C ARG A 46 -1.79 -6.56 17.26
N SER A 47 -1.64 -5.35 17.76
CA SER A 47 -2.11 -4.15 17.08
C SER A 47 -1.49 -4.03 15.67
N LEU A 48 -0.19 -4.27 15.55
CA LEU A 48 0.51 -4.20 14.29
C LEU A 48 0.07 -5.28 13.29
N LEU A 49 -0.16 -6.52 13.74
CA LEU A 49 -0.74 -7.58 12.90
C LEU A 49 -2.10 -7.16 12.35
N LYS A 50 -2.97 -6.62 13.22
CA LYS A 50 -4.30 -6.15 12.84
C LYS A 50 -4.23 -5.02 11.80
N VAL A 51 -3.34 -4.06 12.00
CA VAL A 51 -3.11 -2.95 11.05
C VAL A 51 -2.73 -3.45 9.68
N LEU A 52 -1.81 -4.41 9.63
CA LEU A 52 -1.34 -4.98 8.36
C LEU A 52 -2.34 -5.98 7.75
N GLY A 53 -3.43 -6.29 8.45
CA GLY A 53 -4.44 -7.22 7.97
C GLY A 53 -3.96 -8.67 7.93
N SER A 54 -3.00 -9.01 8.77
CA SER A 54 -2.58 -10.40 8.95
C SER A 54 -3.68 -11.20 9.63
N ASN A 55 -4.02 -12.34 9.06
CA ASN A 55 -4.98 -13.29 9.63
C ASN A 55 -4.29 -14.38 10.46
N THR A 56 -2.98 -14.25 10.70
CA THR A 56 -2.24 -15.22 11.49
C THR A 56 -2.69 -15.14 12.95
N GLU A 57 -3.29 -16.21 13.42
CA GLU A 57 -3.67 -16.36 14.83
C GLU A 57 -2.47 -16.89 15.62
N PHE A 58 -2.19 -16.25 16.75
CA PHE A 58 -1.16 -16.67 17.69
C PHE A 58 -1.80 -17.09 19.01
N GLU A 59 -1.59 -18.33 19.38
CA GLU A 59 -1.93 -18.82 20.72
C GLU A 59 -0.88 -18.35 21.73
N GLY A 60 -1.33 -17.80 22.86
CA GLY A 60 -0.45 -17.31 23.91
C GLY A 60 0.15 -15.92 23.62
N LYS A 61 1.29 -15.64 24.24
CA LYS A 61 1.96 -14.34 24.17
C LYS A 61 2.73 -14.17 22.85
N LEU A 62 2.51 -13.04 22.17
CA LEU A 62 3.17 -12.69 20.92
C LEU A 62 4.38 -11.81 21.22
N ASP A 63 5.57 -12.28 20.90
CA ASP A 63 6.81 -11.52 21.00
C ASP A 63 7.26 -10.92 19.67
N ARG A 64 8.25 -10.02 19.73
CA ARG A 64 8.83 -9.35 18.56
C ARG A 64 9.41 -10.32 17.53
N GLN A 65 9.99 -11.44 17.96
CA GLN A 65 10.57 -12.41 17.02
C GLN A 65 9.49 -13.18 16.25
N ALA A 66 8.39 -13.54 16.91
CA ALA A 66 7.25 -14.18 16.27
C ALA A 66 6.56 -13.22 15.28
N LEU A 67 6.34 -11.96 15.67
CA LEU A 67 5.87 -10.88 14.79
C LEU A 67 6.76 -10.74 13.57
N MET A 68 8.10 -10.65 13.79
CA MET A 68 9.08 -10.56 12.71
C MET A 68 8.98 -11.73 11.75
N ASN A 69 8.89 -12.95 12.25
CA ASN A 69 8.81 -14.13 11.39
C ASN A 69 7.53 -14.10 10.52
N ALA A 70 6.38 -13.77 11.11
CA ALA A 70 5.11 -13.70 10.41
C ALA A 70 5.13 -12.65 9.29
N LEU A 71 5.54 -11.44 9.59
CA LEU A 71 5.42 -10.31 8.67
C LEU A 71 6.63 -10.12 7.74
N THR A 72 7.74 -10.82 7.96
CA THR A 72 8.91 -10.71 7.08
C THR A 72 9.09 -11.90 6.16
N VAL A 73 9.18 -13.12 6.69
CA VAL A 73 9.64 -14.31 5.94
C VAL A 73 8.57 -15.37 5.69
N ASP A 74 7.43 -15.30 6.36
CA ASP A 74 6.34 -16.23 6.11
C ASP A 74 5.77 -15.99 4.70
N ARG A 75 5.77 -17.06 3.90
CA ARG A 75 5.27 -17.02 2.51
C ARG A 75 3.79 -17.33 2.40
N ASN A 76 3.19 -17.79 3.48
CA ASN A 76 1.76 -18.15 3.53
C ASN A 76 0.91 -16.96 3.99
N ASP A 77 1.49 -16.03 4.76
CA ASP A 77 0.79 -14.81 5.15
C ASP A 77 0.87 -13.77 4.01
N PRO A 78 -0.26 -13.40 3.38
CA PRO A 78 -0.30 -12.43 2.28
C PRO A 78 0.16 -11.01 2.69
N SER A 79 0.18 -10.72 4.01
CA SER A 79 0.64 -9.44 4.56
C SER A 79 2.16 -9.37 4.70
N SER A 80 2.86 -10.51 4.58
CA SER A 80 4.30 -10.56 4.75
C SER A 80 5.07 -9.97 3.57
N ILE A 81 6.28 -9.49 3.86
CA ILE A 81 7.22 -8.99 2.85
C ILE A 81 7.59 -10.11 1.86
N ALA A 82 7.86 -11.33 2.35
CA ALA A 82 8.24 -12.46 1.51
C ALA A 82 7.13 -12.88 0.55
N SER A 83 5.89 -12.91 1.02
CA SER A 83 4.72 -13.20 0.20
C SER A 83 4.53 -12.13 -0.87
N SER A 84 4.57 -10.84 -0.48
CA SER A 84 4.41 -9.69 -1.39
C SER A 84 5.48 -9.69 -2.49
N LEU A 85 6.77 -9.81 -2.14
CA LEU A 85 7.87 -9.86 -3.12
C LEU A 85 7.80 -11.13 -3.99
N GLY A 86 7.35 -12.25 -3.42
CA GLY A 86 7.10 -13.49 -4.16
C GLY A 86 5.98 -13.34 -5.19
N ALA A 87 4.87 -12.71 -4.78
CA ALA A 87 3.73 -12.46 -5.65
C ALA A 87 4.04 -11.43 -6.75
N ALA A 88 4.80 -10.37 -6.44
CA ALA A 88 5.27 -9.41 -7.45
C ALA A 88 6.12 -10.11 -8.53
N ARG A 89 7.07 -10.95 -8.11
CA ARG A 89 7.91 -11.74 -9.04
C ARG A 89 7.09 -12.72 -9.88
N GLU A 90 6.11 -13.39 -9.27
CA GLU A 90 5.26 -14.35 -10.00
C GLU A 90 4.37 -13.65 -11.03
N ASN A 91 3.80 -12.49 -10.71
CA ASN A 91 3.07 -11.70 -11.68
C ASN A 91 3.99 -11.21 -12.81
N ALA A 92 5.21 -10.76 -12.51
CA ALA A 92 6.18 -10.38 -13.55
C ALA A 92 6.55 -11.57 -14.46
N ARG A 93 6.62 -12.80 -13.92
CA ARG A 93 6.85 -14.01 -14.71
C ARG A 93 5.72 -14.28 -15.72
N ARG A 94 4.46 -14.01 -15.32
CA ARG A 94 3.28 -14.22 -16.18
C ARG A 94 3.20 -13.24 -17.34
N VAL A 95 3.88 -12.10 -17.24
CA VAL A 95 3.88 -11.03 -18.25
C VAL A 95 5.30 -10.68 -18.70
N ARG A 96 6.15 -11.71 -18.79
CA ARG A 96 7.58 -11.57 -19.11
C ARG A 96 7.83 -10.88 -20.44
N GLU A 97 6.89 -10.99 -21.36
CA GLU A 97 6.91 -10.36 -22.68
C GLU A 97 6.66 -8.84 -22.67
N ILE A 98 6.11 -8.31 -21.57
CA ILE A 98 5.75 -6.89 -21.43
C ILE A 98 6.70 -6.15 -20.47
N VAL A 99 7.09 -6.80 -19.36
CA VAL A 99 8.01 -6.17 -18.41
C VAL A 99 9.42 -6.10 -18.96
N SER A 100 10.15 -5.02 -18.66
CA SER A 100 11.54 -4.88 -19.06
C SER A 100 12.40 -5.98 -18.43
N THR A 101 13.51 -6.33 -19.12
CA THR A 101 14.49 -7.28 -18.57
C THR A 101 15.02 -6.83 -17.21
N GLU A 102 15.27 -5.53 -17.05
CA GLU A 102 15.76 -4.93 -15.81
C GLU A 102 14.76 -5.10 -14.65
N LEU A 103 13.45 -4.85 -14.89
CA LEU A 103 12.43 -5.04 -13.87
C LEU A 103 12.31 -6.51 -13.49
N TRP A 104 12.32 -7.42 -14.46
CA TRP A 104 12.31 -8.85 -14.21
C TRP A 104 13.51 -9.28 -13.36
N GLU A 105 14.72 -8.90 -13.74
CA GLU A 105 15.96 -9.24 -13.02
C GLU A 105 15.94 -8.67 -11.60
N CYS A 106 15.46 -7.42 -11.45
CA CYS A 106 15.31 -6.79 -10.15
C CYS A 106 14.40 -7.64 -9.24
N LEU A 107 13.19 -7.98 -9.67
CA LEU A 107 12.22 -8.75 -8.88
C LEU A 107 12.70 -10.19 -8.63
N ASN A 108 13.25 -10.84 -9.66
CA ASN A 108 13.75 -12.20 -9.55
C ASN A 108 14.94 -12.30 -8.58
N THR A 109 15.89 -11.38 -8.68
CA THR A 109 17.06 -11.32 -7.77
C THR A 109 16.62 -10.98 -6.35
N THR A 110 15.68 -10.05 -6.18
CA THR A 110 15.13 -9.71 -4.86
C THR A 110 14.52 -10.94 -4.21
N ARG A 111 13.69 -11.68 -4.96
CA ARG A 111 13.07 -12.92 -4.46
C ARG A 111 14.08 -14.01 -4.12
N SER A 112 15.15 -14.19 -4.93
CA SER A 112 16.18 -15.22 -4.72
C SER A 112 17.07 -14.90 -3.51
N ARG A 113 17.29 -13.62 -3.21
CA ARG A 113 18.11 -13.16 -2.08
C ARG A 113 17.31 -12.98 -0.78
N MET A 114 16.00 -13.24 -0.80
CA MET A 114 15.16 -13.15 0.38
C MET A 114 15.63 -14.15 1.44
N PRO A 115 15.99 -13.71 2.66
CA PRO A 115 16.45 -14.61 3.71
C PRO A 115 15.34 -15.55 4.17
N ARG A 116 15.72 -16.68 4.78
CA ARG A 116 14.76 -17.62 5.38
C ARG A 116 14.40 -17.26 6.82
N LYS A 117 15.23 -16.46 7.47
CA LYS A 117 15.05 -15.96 8.84
C LYS A 117 15.70 -14.59 8.96
N VAL A 118 15.08 -13.71 9.72
CA VAL A 118 15.62 -12.40 10.07
C VAL A 118 15.73 -12.33 11.59
N ALA A 119 16.93 -12.15 12.10
CA ALA A 119 17.18 -11.96 13.53
C ALA A 119 16.88 -10.50 13.90
N LEU A 120 16.44 -10.24 15.15
CA LEU A 120 16.05 -8.91 15.60
C LEU A 120 17.18 -7.87 15.49
N ASP A 121 18.42 -8.28 15.77
CA ASP A 121 19.61 -7.43 15.66
C ASP A 121 19.96 -7.04 14.21
N ARG A 122 19.41 -7.75 13.21
CA ARG A 122 19.59 -7.48 11.78
C ARG A 122 18.32 -6.95 11.11
N ALA A 123 17.28 -6.69 11.89
CA ALA A 123 15.97 -6.27 11.38
C ALA A 123 16.06 -4.96 10.59
N HIS A 124 16.74 -3.95 11.12
CA HIS A 124 16.91 -2.65 10.47
C HIS A 124 17.63 -2.75 9.11
N ASP A 125 18.73 -3.52 9.04
CA ASP A 125 19.45 -3.77 7.78
C ASP A 125 18.56 -4.46 6.75
N PHE A 126 17.76 -5.43 7.20
CA PHE A 126 16.81 -6.13 6.35
C PHE A 126 15.73 -5.19 5.79
N PHE A 127 15.14 -4.33 6.63
CA PHE A 127 14.14 -3.36 6.15
C PHE A 127 14.76 -2.32 5.23
N GLY A 128 15.99 -1.87 5.51
CA GLY A 128 16.77 -1.01 4.61
C GLY A 128 16.91 -1.65 3.23
N TRP A 129 17.35 -2.91 3.20
CA TRP A 129 17.47 -3.69 1.97
C TRP A 129 16.13 -3.81 1.21
N VAL A 130 15.01 -4.11 1.89
CA VAL A 130 13.69 -4.18 1.25
C VAL A 130 13.32 -2.86 0.60
N ARG A 131 13.50 -1.73 1.32
CA ARG A 131 13.24 -0.38 0.80
C ARG A 131 14.08 -0.05 -0.43
N GLU A 132 15.36 -0.42 -0.44
CA GLU A 132 16.25 -0.24 -1.59
C GLU A 132 15.78 -1.07 -2.79
N ARG A 133 15.37 -2.32 -2.57
CA ARG A 133 14.91 -3.20 -3.65
C ARG A 133 13.59 -2.73 -4.26
N THR A 134 12.65 -2.29 -3.43
CA THR A 134 11.37 -1.73 -3.90
C THR A 134 11.56 -0.40 -4.60
N ALA A 135 12.42 0.48 -4.07
CA ALA A 135 12.77 1.75 -4.71
C ALA A 135 13.44 1.53 -6.09
N LEU A 136 14.32 0.53 -6.20
CA LEU A 136 14.94 0.17 -7.48
C LEU A 136 13.88 -0.32 -8.48
N ALA A 137 12.97 -1.21 -8.09
CA ALA A 137 11.90 -1.70 -8.97
C ALA A 137 11.03 -0.54 -9.48
N ILE A 138 10.65 0.38 -8.58
CA ILE A 138 9.88 1.58 -8.91
C ILE A 138 10.68 2.49 -9.85
N GLY A 139 11.96 2.74 -9.54
CA GLY A 139 12.84 3.58 -10.35
C GLY A 139 13.01 3.05 -11.78
N ILE A 140 13.13 1.73 -11.96
CA ILE A 140 13.17 1.09 -13.29
C ILE A 140 11.89 1.37 -14.07
N VAL A 141 10.72 1.17 -13.46
CA VAL A 141 9.44 1.44 -14.12
C VAL A 141 9.31 2.93 -14.47
N GLU A 142 9.66 3.82 -13.55
CA GLU A 142 9.54 5.27 -13.77
C GLU A 142 10.53 5.81 -14.82
N SER A 143 11.71 5.20 -14.99
CA SER A 143 12.77 5.70 -15.88
C SER A 143 12.77 5.06 -17.25
N SER A 144 12.28 3.82 -17.40
CA SER A 144 12.47 3.05 -18.64
C SER A 144 11.19 2.47 -19.24
N THR A 145 10.02 2.69 -18.62
CA THR A 145 8.74 2.21 -19.18
C THR A 145 8.00 3.36 -19.87
N SER A 146 7.52 3.12 -21.09
CA SER A 146 6.61 4.04 -21.78
C SER A 146 5.37 4.33 -20.92
N ARG A 147 4.84 5.56 -21.01
CA ARG A 147 3.63 5.98 -20.28
C ARG A 147 2.34 5.46 -20.96
N ASP A 148 2.33 4.18 -21.25
CA ASP A 148 1.22 3.45 -21.87
C ASP A 148 0.32 2.76 -20.82
N GLU A 149 -0.58 1.91 -21.27
CA GLU A 149 -1.47 1.14 -20.38
C GLU A 149 -0.71 0.28 -19.36
N ALA A 150 0.47 -0.24 -19.72
CA ALA A 150 1.26 -1.08 -18.81
C ALA A 150 1.76 -0.29 -17.59
N TRP A 151 2.33 0.88 -17.84
CA TRP A 151 2.74 1.81 -16.80
C TRP A 151 1.55 2.29 -15.98
N THR A 152 0.41 2.55 -16.63
CA THR A 152 -0.81 3.05 -15.99
C THR A 152 -1.36 2.03 -15.00
N PHE A 153 -1.47 0.74 -15.36
CA PHE A 153 -1.94 -0.30 -14.43
C PHE A 153 -0.98 -0.50 -13.26
N PHE A 154 0.32 -0.51 -13.49
CA PHE A 154 1.30 -0.58 -12.40
C PHE A 154 1.15 0.60 -11.43
N THR A 155 1.03 1.81 -11.96
CA THR A 155 0.91 3.05 -11.17
C THR A 155 -0.41 3.09 -10.41
N LEU A 156 -1.50 2.64 -11.03
CA LEU A 156 -2.82 2.54 -10.40
C LEU A 156 -2.78 1.59 -9.19
N GLY A 157 -2.25 0.37 -9.38
CA GLY A 157 -2.11 -0.59 -8.30
C GLY A 157 -1.29 -0.06 -7.14
N ARG A 158 -0.14 0.56 -7.44
CA ARG A 158 0.73 1.19 -6.45
C ARG A 158 0.03 2.34 -5.70
N SER A 159 -0.76 3.16 -6.38
CA SER A 159 -1.47 4.29 -5.78
C SER A 159 -2.54 3.81 -4.80
N LEU A 160 -3.34 2.82 -5.18
CA LEU A 160 -4.38 2.25 -4.30
C LEU A 160 -3.79 1.58 -3.06
N GLU A 161 -2.68 0.83 -3.21
CA GLU A 161 -2.01 0.24 -2.05
C GLU A 161 -1.48 1.29 -1.09
N ARG A 162 -0.95 2.40 -1.63
CA ARG A 162 -0.45 3.51 -0.83
C ARG A 162 -1.55 4.19 -0.02
N ILE A 163 -2.72 4.41 -0.60
CA ILE A 163 -3.89 4.94 0.12
C ILE A 163 -4.24 4.01 1.27
N ASP A 164 -4.39 2.71 0.99
CA ASP A 164 -4.75 1.70 1.99
C ASP A 164 -3.74 1.63 3.14
N MET A 165 -2.45 1.54 2.84
CA MET A 165 -1.39 1.45 3.85
C MET A 165 -1.29 2.72 4.71
N THR A 166 -1.46 3.90 4.12
CA THR A 166 -1.46 5.16 4.89
C THR A 166 -2.69 5.26 5.77
N ALA A 167 -3.87 4.88 5.26
CA ALA A 167 -5.11 4.85 6.04
C ALA A 167 -5.02 3.88 7.23
N ARG A 168 -4.49 2.67 7.01
CA ARG A 168 -4.25 1.69 8.08
C ARG A 168 -3.35 2.24 9.17
N LEU A 169 -2.25 2.87 8.78
CA LEU A 169 -1.32 3.46 9.74
C LEU A 169 -1.96 4.59 10.55
N LEU A 170 -2.71 5.48 9.90
CA LEU A 170 -3.40 6.57 10.60
C LEU A 170 -4.48 6.04 11.55
N ALA A 171 -5.17 4.96 11.21
CA ALA A 171 -6.15 4.34 12.10
C ALA A 171 -5.54 3.81 13.41
N THR A 172 -4.23 3.55 13.46
CA THR A 172 -3.56 3.10 14.69
C THR A 172 -3.29 4.20 15.68
N SER A 173 -3.30 5.47 15.25
CA SER A 173 -2.96 6.59 16.12
C SER A 173 -3.93 6.79 17.30
N GLU A 174 -5.17 6.29 17.18
CA GLU A 174 -6.19 6.38 18.22
C GLU A 174 -6.24 5.15 19.15
N LEU A 175 -5.60 4.02 18.76
CA LEU A 175 -5.72 2.78 19.54
C LEU A 175 -5.04 2.83 20.92
N THR A 176 -4.36 3.94 21.22
CA THR A 176 -3.61 4.07 22.46
C THR A 176 -3.52 5.53 22.90
N GLU A 177 -4.53 6.06 23.55
CA GLU A 177 -4.45 7.37 24.23
C GLU A 177 -3.33 7.46 25.27
N ALA A 178 -2.82 6.32 25.76
CA ALA A 178 -1.73 6.26 26.76
C ALA A 178 -0.38 5.78 26.19
N SER A 179 -0.30 5.14 25.02
CA SER A 179 0.92 4.48 24.53
C SER A 179 0.99 4.30 23.03
N GLY A 180 0.23 5.08 22.23
CA GLY A 180 0.23 4.98 20.75
C GLY A 180 1.49 5.52 20.11
N PRO A 181 1.77 5.11 18.88
CA PRO A 181 2.88 5.67 18.14
C PRO A 181 2.73 7.19 18.05
N SER A 182 3.76 7.92 18.44
CA SER A 182 3.77 9.37 18.31
C SER A 182 3.59 9.78 16.85
N TRP A 183 3.09 10.98 16.59
CA TRP A 183 2.98 11.50 15.23
C TRP A 183 4.33 11.53 14.50
N THR A 184 5.43 11.66 15.24
CA THR A 184 6.79 11.48 14.72
C THR A 184 7.01 10.08 14.18
N THR A 185 6.59 9.05 14.94
CA THR A 185 6.66 7.63 14.53
C THR A 185 5.82 7.38 13.28
N ILE A 186 4.59 7.89 13.24
CA ILE A 186 3.70 7.77 12.08
C ILE A 186 4.32 8.43 10.83
N LEU A 187 4.83 9.66 10.96
CA LEU A 187 5.50 10.35 9.85
C LEU A 187 6.74 9.59 9.35
N ARG A 188 7.54 9.03 10.25
CA ARG A 188 8.70 8.20 9.88
C ARG A 188 8.28 6.92 9.16
N SER A 189 7.25 6.23 9.64
CA SER A 189 6.70 5.03 8.97
C SER A 189 6.20 5.33 7.55
N CYS A 190 5.62 6.51 7.34
CA CYS A 190 5.24 6.98 6.00
C CYS A 190 6.43 7.46 5.16
N GLY A 191 7.65 7.57 5.73
CA GLY A 191 8.79 8.24 5.07
C GLY A 191 8.53 9.71 4.79
N ALA A 192 7.77 10.35 5.66
CA ALA A 192 7.23 11.70 5.52
C ALA A 192 7.93 12.74 6.41
N TYR A 193 8.70 12.30 7.39
CA TYR A 193 9.20 13.15 8.46
C TYR A 193 10.04 14.34 7.98
N GLU A 194 11.01 14.10 7.09
CA GLU A 194 11.86 15.15 6.55
C GLU A 194 11.09 16.15 5.68
N ALA A 195 10.13 15.65 4.89
CA ALA A 195 9.26 16.50 4.07
C ALA A 195 8.32 17.33 4.95
N TYR A 196 7.77 16.74 6.00
CA TYR A 196 6.95 17.43 6.99
C TYR A 196 7.74 18.57 7.67
N LEU A 197 8.96 18.31 8.15
CA LEU A 197 9.79 19.34 8.78
C LEU A 197 10.10 20.54 7.86
N ARG A 198 10.22 20.30 6.56
CA ARG A 198 10.39 21.37 5.57
C ARG A 198 9.15 22.26 5.44
N THR A 199 7.97 21.65 5.57
CA THR A 199 6.68 22.35 5.41
C THR A 199 6.27 23.09 6.68
N TYR A 200 6.29 22.41 7.83
CA TYR A 200 5.75 22.94 9.09
C TYR A 200 6.80 23.47 10.06
N ARG A 201 8.09 23.19 9.87
CA ARG A 201 9.22 23.73 10.63
C ARG A 201 9.09 23.60 12.16
N GLY A 202 8.51 22.52 12.68
CA GLY A 202 8.29 22.34 14.11
C GLY A 202 8.04 20.89 14.52
N VAL A 203 7.85 20.69 15.82
CA VAL A 203 7.50 19.38 16.39
C VAL A 203 6.15 18.94 15.80
N PRO A 204 6.02 17.68 15.37
CA PRO A 204 4.77 17.17 14.84
C PRO A 204 3.62 17.26 15.84
N SER A 205 2.56 17.96 15.45
CA SER A 205 1.25 17.94 16.13
C SER A 205 0.29 17.01 15.38
N ALA A 206 -0.72 16.50 16.08
CA ALA A 206 -1.75 15.64 15.45
C ALA A 206 -2.37 16.31 14.22
N THR A 207 -2.79 17.57 14.35
CA THR A 207 -3.44 18.31 13.26
C THR A 207 -2.53 18.47 12.06
N ASN A 208 -1.30 18.97 12.26
CA ASN A 208 -0.40 19.23 11.13
C ASN A 208 0.10 17.94 10.48
N ALA A 209 0.33 16.88 11.27
CA ALA A 209 0.76 15.59 10.73
C ALA A 209 -0.36 14.91 9.94
N ALA A 210 -1.60 14.92 10.44
CA ALA A 210 -2.75 14.42 9.74
C ALA A 210 -3.03 15.24 8.47
N GLU A 211 -2.98 16.58 8.55
CA GLU A 211 -3.13 17.44 7.38
C GLU A 211 -2.11 17.11 6.30
N PHE A 212 -0.83 16.97 6.67
CA PHE A 212 0.24 16.61 5.75
C PHE A 212 0.02 15.24 5.10
N LEU A 213 -0.28 14.22 5.90
CA LEU A 213 -0.43 12.84 5.39
C LEU A 213 -1.74 12.62 4.62
N LEU A 214 -2.79 13.39 4.92
CA LEU A 214 -4.07 13.25 4.24
C LEU A 214 -4.21 14.21 3.06
N LEU A 215 -3.80 15.48 3.19
CA LEU A 215 -4.23 16.57 2.31
C LEU A 215 -3.12 17.25 1.51
N ASP A 216 -1.84 16.95 1.76
CA ASP A 216 -0.75 17.58 1.00
C ASP A 216 -0.75 17.10 -0.46
N ARG A 217 -1.02 18.02 -1.40
CA ARG A 217 -1.19 17.72 -2.83
C ARG A 217 0.10 17.42 -3.58
N ILE A 218 1.26 17.74 -3.00
CA ILE A 218 2.56 17.57 -3.65
C ILE A 218 3.43 16.48 -3.02
N PHE A 219 3.11 16.06 -1.79
CA PHE A 219 3.85 14.98 -1.14
C PHE A 219 3.41 13.61 -1.69
N PRO A 220 4.30 12.83 -2.32
CA PRO A 220 3.90 11.62 -3.06
C PRO A 220 3.28 10.50 -2.21
N ARG A 221 3.40 10.57 -0.89
CA ARG A 221 2.85 9.58 0.05
C ARG A 221 1.64 10.09 0.83
N SER A 222 1.13 11.28 0.53
CA SER A 222 -0.16 11.71 1.07
C SER A 222 -1.31 10.94 0.40
N VAL A 223 -2.41 10.80 1.13
CA VAL A 223 -3.61 10.13 0.63
C VAL A 223 -4.18 10.84 -0.58
N ILE A 224 -4.30 12.19 -0.52
CA ILE A 224 -4.88 12.97 -1.63
C ILE A 224 -4.03 12.90 -2.89
N PHE A 225 -2.70 12.91 -2.77
CA PHE A 225 -1.81 12.73 -3.92
C PHE A 225 -2.02 11.37 -4.58
N ALA A 226 -2.13 10.31 -3.77
CA ALA A 226 -2.32 8.96 -4.28
C ALA A 226 -3.73 8.78 -4.90
N ILE A 227 -4.79 9.39 -4.35
CA ILE A 227 -6.12 9.42 -4.96
C ILE A 227 -6.08 10.12 -6.32
N ASN A 228 -5.52 11.33 -6.39
CA ASN A 228 -5.39 12.08 -7.65
C ASN A 228 -4.61 11.28 -8.71
N ARG A 229 -3.58 10.56 -8.28
CA ARG A 229 -2.80 9.70 -9.18
C ARG A 229 -3.63 8.53 -9.72
N ALA A 230 -4.43 7.89 -8.85
CA ALA A 230 -5.34 6.81 -9.24
C ALA A 230 -6.45 7.30 -10.19
N GLU A 231 -7.06 8.47 -9.92
CA GLU A 231 -8.04 9.09 -10.81
C GLU A 231 -7.44 9.37 -12.19
N ASN A 232 -6.23 9.94 -12.26
CA ASN A 232 -5.54 10.17 -13.53
C ASN A 232 -5.30 8.88 -14.29
N CYS A 233 -4.85 7.81 -13.61
CA CYS A 233 -4.67 6.51 -14.25
C CYS A 233 -5.98 5.97 -14.85
N LEU A 234 -7.10 6.05 -14.15
CA LEU A 234 -8.39 5.58 -14.67
C LEU A 234 -8.88 6.45 -15.84
N ASN A 235 -8.65 7.77 -15.80
CA ASN A 235 -8.96 8.67 -16.91
C ASN A 235 -8.10 8.37 -18.15
N ASP A 236 -6.81 8.03 -17.97
CA ASP A 236 -5.91 7.67 -19.07
C ASP A 236 -6.32 6.33 -19.71
N LEU A 237 -6.77 5.35 -18.89
CA LEU A 237 -7.22 4.05 -19.36
C LEU A 237 -8.56 4.11 -20.11
N ALA A 238 -9.46 4.99 -19.71
CA ALA A 238 -10.78 5.15 -20.29
C ALA A 238 -11.25 6.62 -20.20
N PRO A 239 -10.78 7.48 -21.10
CA PRO A 239 -11.23 8.86 -21.15
C PRO A 239 -12.75 8.96 -21.25
N SER A 240 -13.35 9.78 -20.39
CA SER A 240 -14.80 9.96 -20.41
C SER A 240 -15.23 10.71 -21.66
N THR A 241 -16.14 10.12 -22.42
CA THR A 241 -16.83 10.74 -23.55
C THR A 241 -18.27 11.13 -23.21
N SER A 242 -18.70 10.86 -21.99
CA SER A 242 -20.06 11.13 -21.52
C SER A 242 -20.30 12.61 -21.33
N ARG A 243 -21.46 13.10 -21.76
CA ARG A 243 -21.93 14.47 -21.50
C ARG A 243 -22.53 14.64 -20.10
N VAL A 244 -22.80 13.55 -19.40
CA VAL A 244 -23.53 13.55 -18.12
C VAL A 244 -22.79 12.70 -17.11
N GLY A 245 -22.25 13.37 -16.09
CA GLY A 245 -21.67 12.73 -14.90
C GLY A 245 -20.48 11.81 -15.15
N VAL A 246 -20.03 11.16 -14.10
CA VAL A 246 -18.97 10.14 -14.12
C VAL A 246 -19.64 8.77 -14.27
N THR A 247 -19.34 8.08 -15.36
CA THR A 247 -19.93 6.77 -15.67
C THR A 247 -19.10 5.60 -15.15
N ASP A 248 -17.81 5.83 -14.90
CA ASP A 248 -16.91 4.82 -14.32
C ASP A 248 -17.10 4.73 -12.81
N ASP A 249 -17.39 3.54 -12.30
CA ASP A 249 -17.66 3.33 -10.87
C ASP A 249 -16.41 3.57 -10.02
N GLY A 250 -15.24 3.16 -10.48
CA GLY A 250 -13.97 3.40 -9.79
C GLY A 250 -13.65 4.89 -9.68
N LEU A 251 -13.81 5.65 -10.77
CA LEU A 251 -13.66 7.11 -10.77
C LEU A 251 -14.68 7.79 -9.86
N ARG A 252 -15.93 7.30 -9.83
CA ARG A 252 -16.97 7.84 -8.98
C ARG A 252 -16.60 7.72 -7.51
N VAL A 253 -16.15 6.54 -7.09
CA VAL A 253 -15.74 6.28 -5.70
C VAL A 253 -14.49 7.10 -5.34
N LEU A 254 -13.46 7.12 -6.20
CA LEU A 254 -12.26 7.95 -5.96
C LEU A 254 -12.61 9.43 -5.83
N GLY A 255 -13.48 9.96 -6.70
CA GLY A 255 -13.94 11.33 -6.65
C GLY A 255 -14.71 11.66 -5.35
N GLN A 256 -15.52 10.72 -4.84
CA GLN A 256 -16.19 10.85 -3.55
C GLN A 256 -15.19 10.87 -2.39
N LEU A 257 -14.22 9.95 -2.39
CA LEU A 257 -13.17 9.91 -1.37
C LEU A 257 -12.34 11.19 -1.39
N ARG A 258 -11.95 11.66 -2.58
CA ARG A 258 -11.21 12.91 -2.75
C ARG A 258 -12.01 14.09 -2.20
N THR A 259 -13.27 14.24 -2.60
CA THR A 259 -14.12 15.34 -2.19
C THR A 259 -14.36 15.32 -0.67
N ASN A 260 -14.59 14.14 -0.10
CA ASN A 260 -14.74 14.00 1.35
C ASN A 260 -13.50 14.47 2.13
N LEU A 261 -12.30 14.28 1.60
CA LEU A 261 -11.08 14.76 2.23
C LEU A 261 -10.85 16.25 1.97
N GLU A 262 -10.91 16.71 0.71
CA GLU A 262 -10.50 18.07 0.32
C GLU A 262 -11.41 19.18 0.83
N TYR A 263 -12.69 18.90 1.05
CA TYR A 263 -13.67 19.92 1.48
C TYR A 263 -13.94 19.90 2.99
N ARG A 264 -13.10 19.20 3.76
CA ARG A 264 -13.18 19.17 5.22
C ARG A 264 -11.88 19.68 5.84
N SER A 265 -11.99 20.30 7.01
CA SER A 265 -10.80 20.71 7.77
C SER A 265 -10.13 19.52 8.46
N ALA A 266 -8.81 19.57 8.65
CA ALA A 266 -8.07 18.53 9.34
C ALA A 266 -8.62 18.24 10.76
N PRO A 267 -8.99 19.24 11.60
CA PRO A 267 -9.63 18.96 12.88
C PRO A 267 -10.95 18.19 12.76
N ALA A 268 -11.75 18.47 11.73
CA ALA A 268 -13.02 17.75 11.52
C ALA A 268 -12.81 16.27 11.12
N ILE A 269 -11.73 15.98 10.41
CA ILE A 269 -11.34 14.59 10.07
C ILE A 269 -10.77 13.89 11.31
N LEU A 270 -9.92 14.57 12.07
CA LEU A 270 -9.30 14.04 13.29
C LEU A 270 -10.32 13.69 14.38
N ALA A 271 -11.42 14.43 14.47
CA ALA A 271 -12.48 14.16 15.45
C ALA A 271 -13.08 12.74 15.35
N ASN A 272 -12.90 12.06 14.21
CA ASN A 272 -13.39 10.69 13.97
C ASN A 272 -12.42 9.90 13.08
N LEU A 273 -11.11 10.06 13.31
CA LEU A 273 -10.07 9.61 12.40
C LEU A 273 -10.15 8.11 12.09
N THR A 274 -10.34 7.27 13.09
CA THR A 274 -10.42 5.81 12.88
C THR A 274 -11.54 5.42 11.93
N ASN A 275 -12.75 5.96 12.11
CA ASN A 275 -13.88 5.66 11.22
C ASN A 275 -13.67 6.23 9.81
N GLU A 276 -13.07 7.42 9.70
CA GLU A 276 -12.72 8.00 8.40
C GLU A 276 -11.70 7.11 7.65
N MET A 277 -10.71 6.57 8.35
CA MET A 277 -9.73 5.68 7.75
C MET A 277 -10.33 4.32 7.36
N VAL A 278 -11.24 3.78 8.17
CA VAL A 278 -12.01 2.57 7.81
C VAL A 278 -12.87 2.81 6.56
N ALA A 279 -13.55 3.94 6.48
CA ALA A 279 -14.34 4.31 5.30
C ALA A 279 -13.45 4.47 4.05
N LEU A 280 -12.27 5.06 4.20
CA LEU A 280 -11.29 5.19 3.11
C LEU A 280 -10.81 3.82 2.62
N GLN A 281 -10.49 2.89 3.52
CA GLN A 281 -10.12 1.52 3.17
C GLN A 281 -11.25 0.77 2.44
N ALA A 282 -12.49 0.92 2.91
CA ALA A 282 -13.67 0.35 2.26
C ALA A 282 -13.82 0.88 0.83
N GLY A 283 -13.68 2.18 0.63
CA GLY A 283 -13.71 2.81 -0.69
C GLY A 283 -12.58 2.31 -1.61
N VAL A 284 -11.36 2.14 -1.11
CA VAL A 284 -10.25 1.55 -1.89
C VAL A 284 -10.55 0.11 -2.32
N ASN A 285 -11.20 -0.67 -1.48
CA ASN A 285 -11.64 -2.02 -1.83
C ASN A 285 -12.72 -1.99 -2.92
N GLU A 286 -13.69 -1.08 -2.83
CA GLU A 286 -14.73 -0.88 -3.85
C GLU A 286 -14.12 -0.46 -5.20
N VAL A 287 -13.17 0.47 -5.21
CA VAL A 287 -12.41 0.84 -6.42
C VAL A 287 -11.68 -0.37 -7.00
N SER A 288 -11.02 -1.17 -6.16
CA SER A 288 -10.29 -2.36 -6.60
C SER A 288 -11.23 -3.39 -7.23
N GLU A 289 -12.43 -3.57 -6.68
CA GLU A 289 -13.45 -4.46 -7.24
C GLU A 289 -14.04 -3.94 -8.56
N SER A 290 -14.25 -2.64 -8.67
CA SER A 290 -14.66 -2.00 -9.92
C SER A 290 -13.61 -2.21 -11.03
N ILE A 291 -12.33 -2.02 -10.70
CA ILE A 291 -11.21 -2.27 -11.63
C ILE A 291 -11.19 -3.76 -12.04
N ARG A 292 -11.33 -4.67 -11.08
CA ARG A 292 -11.37 -6.11 -11.35
C ARG A 292 -12.48 -6.47 -12.33
N THR A 293 -13.67 -5.98 -12.08
CA THR A 293 -14.86 -6.26 -12.91
C THR A 293 -14.70 -5.72 -14.31
N ARG A 294 -14.15 -4.50 -14.45
CA ARG A 294 -14.06 -3.83 -15.75
C ARG A 294 -12.87 -4.29 -16.58
N TYR A 295 -11.69 -4.43 -15.97
CA TYR A 295 -10.44 -4.65 -16.70
C TYR A 295 -9.91 -6.08 -16.59
N PHE A 296 -10.32 -6.84 -15.58
CA PHE A 296 -9.86 -8.21 -15.33
C PHE A 296 -11.02 -9.22 -15.30
N PRO A 297 -11.98 -9.16 -16.24
CA PRO A 297 -13.07 -10.11 -16.23
C PRO A 297 -12.52 -11.54 -16.33
N ALA A 298 -12.99 -12.44 -15.44
CA ALA A 298 -12.72 -13.86 -15.58
C ALA A 298 -13.24 -14.30 -16.96
N ASN A 299 -12.41 -15.00 -17.73
CA ASN A 299 -12.86 -15.62 -18.98
C ASN A 299 -14.00 -16.59 -18.62
N VAL A 300 -15.24 -16.15 -18.77
CA VAL A 300 -16.38 -17.05 -18.91
C VAL A 300 -16.15 -17.71 -20.26
N LEU A 301 -15.77 -18.98 -20.25
CA LEU A 301 -15.74 -19.78 -21.48
C LEU A 301 -17.13 -19.60 -22.15
N PRO A 302 -17.20 -19.19 -23.40
CA PRO A 302 -18.48 -19.06 -24.06
C PRO A 302 -19.16 -20.43 -23.98
N THR A 303 -20.30 -20.47 -23.31
CA THR A 303 -21.16 -21.65 -23.31
C THR A 303 -21.60 -21.80 -24.75
N TRP A 304 -21.08 -22.81 -25.43
CA TRP A 304 -21.51 -23.15 -26.78
C TRP A 304 -22.97 -23.58 -26.72
N VAL A 305 -23.87 -22.68 -27.05
CA VAL A 305 -25.29 -23.02 -27.25
C VAL A 305 -25.35 -23.65 -28.62
N GLY A 306 -25.20 -24.98 -28.65
CA GLY A 306 -25.39 -25.76 -29.85
C GLY A 306 -26.81 -25.52 -30.38
N GLU A 307 -26.95 -25.00 -31.57
CA GLU A 307 -28.19 -25.03 -32.33
C GLU A 307 -28.61 -26.48 -32.45
N MET A 308 -29.65 -26.87 -31.72
CA MET A 308 -30.38 -28.11 -32.04
C MET A 308 -31.25 -27.83 -33.26
N SER A 309 -30.85 -28.38 -34.39
CA SER A 309 -31.64 -28.51 -35.61
C SER A 309 -32.79 -29.49 -35.37
#